data_57a5f25baa2f76da883a4c1a300f89bd
#
_entry.id   57a5f25baa2f76da883a4c1a300f89bd
#
_cell.length_a   1.000
_cell.length_b   1.000
_cell.length_c   1.000
_cell.angle_alpha   90.00
_cell.angle_beta   90.00
_cell.angle_gamma   90.00
#
_symmetry.space_group_name_H-M   'P 1'
#
loop_
_entity.id
_entity.type
_entity.pdbx_description
1 polymer ?
#
loop_
_entity_poly.entity_id
_entity_poly.type
_entity_poly.pdbx_seq_one_letter_code
_entity_poly.pdbx_strand_id
1 'polypeptide(L)'
;GQFKDLFNKPSDYYEKIDIMVENLKKKAEGVYARPGVHEVILGSELAGILAHEAIGHTTESDFVLSGSIAADFLHQPVATPIVNLVDFAYEYKGKLCPVPIWIDDEGVAAKDAVIIKDGILNSYMHNKQSAALFNVEPTGNARANEFSDEPLVRMRNTAILPGTDRLEDMIASIDDGYYFIRAS
;
A
#
# COMPACT_ATOMS: atom_id res chain seq x y z
N GLY A 1 5.01 -16.42 -2.27
CA GLY A 1 4.88 -17.89 -2.28
C GLY A 1 5.46 -18.50 -3.54
N GLN A 2 5.83 -19.77 -3.48
CA GLN A 2 6.30 -20.47 -4.67
C GLN A 2 5.09 -20.99 -5.46
N PHE A 3 5.28 -21.21 -6.77
CA PHE A 3 4.23 -21.76 -7.65
C PHE A 3 3.53 -23.02 -7.07
N LYS A 4 4.31 -23.94 -6.51
CA LYS A 4 3.80 -25.16 -5.85
C LYS A 4 2.91 -24.89 -4.63
N ASP A 5 3.06 -23.75 -3.96
CA ASP A 5 2.24 -23.38 -2.80
C ASP A 5 0.87 -22.85 -3.22
N LEU A 6 0.76 -22.41 -4.49
CA LEU A 6 -0.45 -21.84 -5.07
C LEU A 6 -1.22 -22.85 -5.96
N PHE A 7 -0.55 -23.85 -6.51
CA PHE A 7 -1.11 -24.73 -7.55
C PHE A 7 -0.93 -26.21 -7.22
N ASN A 8 -1.32 -26.63 -6.01
CA ASN A 8 -1.18 -28.03 -5.61
C ASN A 8 -2.19 -28.97 -6.29
N LYS A 9 -3.47 -28.62 -6.22
CA LYS A 9 -4.56 -29.42 -6.83
C LYS A 9 -5.77 -28.53 -7.15
N PRO A 10 -6.59 -28.90 -8.17
CA PRO A 10 -7.76 -28.12 -8.57
C PRO A 10 -8.75 -27.83 -7.45
N SER A 11 -8.95 -28.77 -6.52
CA SER A 11 -9.87 -28.60 -5.40
C SER A 11 -9.54 -27.42 -4.47
N ASP A 12 -8.29 -26.96 -4.45
CA ASP A 12 -7.86 -25.83 -3.61
C ASP A 12 -8.45 -24.48 -4.10
N TYR A 13 -9.07 -24.48 -5.29
CA TYR A 13 -9.71 -23.31 -5.88
C TYR A 13 -11.23 -23.34 -5.82
N TYR A 14 -11.87 -24.44 -5.46
CA TYR A 14 -13.33 -24.57 -5.52
C TYR A 14 -14.01 -23.53 -4.63
N GLU A 15 -13.54 -23.35 -3.41
CA GLU A 15 -14.07 -22.31 -2.51
C GLU A 15 -13.90 -20.89 -3.09
N LYS A 16 -12.75 -20.59 -3.72
CA LYS A 16 -12.50 -19.30 -4.36
C LYS A 16 -13.42 -19.07 -5.56
N ILE A 17 -13.70 -20.12 -6.32
CA ILE A 17 -14.64 -20.09 -7.45
C ILE A 17 -16.06 -19.84 -6.94
N ASP A 18 -16.47 -20.53 -5.88
CA ASP A 18 -17.79 -20.34 -5.28
C ASP A 18 -17.98 -18.91 -4.77
N ILE A 19 -16.98 -18.36 -4.08
CA ILE A 19 -17.00 -16.93 -3.64
C ILE A 19 -17.08 -16.00 -4.86
N MET A 20 -16.34 -16.27 -5.92
CA MET A 20 -16.37 -15.46 -7.15
C MET A 20 -17.78 -15.49 -7.79
N VAL A 21 -18.39 -16.66 -7.89
CA VAL A 21 -19.74 -16.83 -8.45
C VAL A 21 -20.81 -16.11 -7.57
N GLU A 22 -20.69 -16.22 -6.25
CA GLU A 22 -21.56 -15.51 -5.32
C GLU A 22 -21.42 -13.98 -5.45
N ASN A 23 -20.20 -13.47 -5.54
CA ASN A 23 -19.94 -12.05 -5.73
C ASN A 23 -20.49 -11.55 -7.08
N LEU A 24 -20.38 -12.38 -8.14
CA LEU A 24 -20.97 -12.04 -9.44
C LEU A 24 -22.49 -11.93 -9.38
N LYS A 25 -23.16 -12.86 -8.68
CA LYS A 25 -24.62 -12.80 -8.48
C LYS A 25 -25.02 -11.54 -7.71
N LYS A 26 -24.35 -11.25 -6.59
CA LYS A 26 -24.59 -10.03 -5.80
C LYS A 26 -24.36 -8.77 -6.63
N LYS A 27 -23.33 -8.74 -7.48
CA LYS A 27 -23.06 -7.61 -8.38
C LYS A 27 -24.16 -7.44 -9.44
N ALA A 28 -24.72 -8.53 -9.97
CA ALA A 28 -25.82 -8.48 -10.94
C ALA A 28 -27.13 -7.95 -10.34
N GLU A 29 -27.34 -8.16 -9.04
CA GLU A 29 -28.51 -7.66 -8.28
C GLU A 29 -28.25 -6.30 -7.62
N GLY A 30 -27.02 -5.79 -7.74
CA GLY A 30 -26.57 -4.58 -7.09
C GLY A 30 -27.26 -3.31 -7.59
N VAL A 31 -27.29 -2.30 -6.76
CA VAL A 31 -27.76 -0.96 -7.08
C VAL A 31 -26.59 0.01 -7.07
N TYR A 32 -26.69 1.11 -7.80
CA TYR A 32 -25.67 2.16 -7.78
C TYR A 32 -25.61 2.84 -6.41
N ALA A 33 -24.38 3.13 -5.97
CA ALA A 33 -24.17 3.94 -4.78
C ALA A 33 -24.78 5.34 -4.99
N ARG A 34 -25.34 5.92 -3.93
CA ARG A 34 -25.84 7.29 -3.96
C ARG A 34 -24.68 8.28 -4.07
N PRO A 35 -24.75 9.28 -4.94
CA PRO A 35 -23.73 10.32 -4.99
C PRO A 35 -23.80 11.17 -3.72
N GLY A 36 -22.64 11.68 -3.28
CA GLY A 36 -22.54 12.54 -2.08
C GLY A 36 -21.32 12.23 -1.23
N VAL A 37 -21.27 12.85 -0.06
CA VAL A 37 -20.29 12.56 0.99
C VAL A 37 -20.90 11.53 1.92
N HIS A 38 -20.21 10.42 2.11
CA HIS A 38 -20.66 9.29 2.92
C HIS A 38 -19.53 8.81 3.83
N GLU A 39 -19.91 8.22 4.95
CA GLU A 39 -18.99 7.42 5.75
C GLU A 39 -18.67 6.14 4.99
N VAL A 40 -17.40 5.77 4.96
CA VAL A 40 -16.96 4.58 4.22
C VAL A 40 -15.96 3.75 5.03
N ILE A 41 -16.13 2.43 4.95
CA ILE A 41 -15.12 1.47 5.39
C ILE A 41 -14.46 0.90 4.13
N LEU A 42 -13.14 0.92 4.09
CA LEU A 42 -12.37 0.29 3.02
C LEU A 42 -11.90 -1.08 3.48
N GLY A 43 -12.24 -2.12 2.74
CA GLY A 43 -11.67 -3.44 2.92
C GLY A 43 -10.14 -3.41 2.71
N SER A 44 -9.43 -4.37 3.27
CA SER A 44 -7.95 -4.38 3.27
C SER A 44 -7.34 -4.29 1.86
N GLU A 45 -7.96 -4.92 0.86
CA GLU A 45 -7.51 -4.86 -0.54
C GLU A 45 -7.61 -3.43 -1.08
N LEU A 46 -8.75 -2.76 -0.87
CA LEU A 46 -8.96 -1.39 -1.33
C LEU A 46 -8.16 -0.37 -0.53
N ALA A 47 -7.99 -0.59 0.78
CA ALA A 47 -7.09 0.22 1.61
C ALA A 47 -5.63 0.11 1.14
N GLY A 48 -5.19 -1.08 0.69
CA GLY A 48 -3.88 -1.28 0.08
C GLY A 48 -3.73 -0.52 -1.24
N ILE A 49 -4.75 -0.53 -2.09
CA ILE A 49 -4.76 0.27 -3.34
C ILE A 49 -4.69 1.77 -3.00
N LEU A 50 -5.47 2.25 -2.04
CA LEU A 50 -5.41 3.64 -1.60
C LEU A 50 -4.02 4.01 -1.07
N ALA A 51 -3.41 3.16 -0.27
CA ALA A 51 -2.04 3.35 0.23
C ALA A 51 -1.03 3.45 -0.92
N HIS A 52 -1.19 2.62 -1.96
CA HIS A 52 -0.34 2.61 -3.14
C HIS A 52 -0.52 3.88 -4.00
N GLU A 53 -1.74 4.14 -4.43
CA GLU A 53 -2.05 5.19 -5.41
C GLU A 53 -2.00 6.61 -4.81
N ALA A 54 -2.60 6.81 -3.63
CA ALA A 54 -2.72 8.15 -3.07
C ALA A 54 -1.47 8.59 -2.30
N ILE A 55 -0.77 7.67 -1.64
CA ILE A 55 0.37 8.01 -0.79
C ILE A 55 1.68 7.46 -1.37
N GLY A 56 1.70 6.21 -1.78
CA GLY A 56 2.91 5.56 -2.24
C GLY A 56 3.57 6.32 -3.39
N HIS A 57 2.90 6.46 -4.51
CA HIS A 57 3.44 7.17 -5.67
C HIS A 57 3.78 8.64 -5.36
N THR A 58 2.97 9.33 -4.57
CA THR A 58 3.24 10.74 -4.25
C THR A 58 4.48 10.94 -3.38
N THR A 59 4.93 9.88 -2.68
CA THR A 59 6.09 9.90 -1.77
C THR A 59 7.32 9.17 -2.32
N GLU A 60 7.30 8.73 -3.57
CA GLU A 60 8.52 8.38 -4.31
C GLU A 60 9.31 9.68 -4.56
N SER A 61 10.55 9.75 -4.12
CA SER A 61 11.29 11.02 -4.07
C SER A 61 11.61 11.62 -5.44
N ASP A 62 11.64 10.83 -6.50
CA ASP A 62 11.74 11.31 -7.89
C ASP A 62 10.46 12.06 -8.32
N PHE A 63 9.27 11.60 -7.91
CA PHE A 63 8.03 12.36 -8.07
C PHE A 63 7.99 13.60 -7.18
N VAL A 64 8.50 13.53 -5.95
CA VAL A 64 8.61 14.70 -5.05
C VAL A 64 9.49 15.77 -5.70
N LEU A 65 10.64 15.42 -6.26
CA LEU A 65 11.52 16.32 -6.98
C LEU A 65 10.88 16.89 -8.25
N SER A 66 9.93 16.15 -8.84
CA SER A 66 9.17 16.57 -10.04
C SER A 66 7.91 17.38 -9.72
N GLY A 67 7.65 17.72 -8.45
CA GLY A 67 6.54 18.58 -8.04
C GLY A 67 5.31 17.83 -7.51
N SER A 68 5.48 16.61 -6.97
CA SER A 68 4.41 15.95 -6.22
C SER A 68 3.94 16.84 -5.07
N ILE A 69 2.64 16.79 -4.80
CA ILE A 69 2.02 17.49 -3.67
C ILE A 69 2.66 17.13 -2.32
N ALA A 70 3.21 15.92 -2.18
CA ALA A 70 3.89 15.50 -0.96
C ALA A 70 5.11 16.37 -0.60
N ALA A 71 5.68 17.12 -1.56
CA ALA A 71 6.79 18.03 -1.31
C ALA A 71 6.46 19.10 -0.25
N ASP A 72 5.21 19.57 -0.21
CA ASP A 72 4.77 20.62 0.69
C ASP A 72 4.37 20.11 2.08
N PHE A 73 4.28 18.78 2.24
CA PHE A 73 3.73 18.17 3.46
C PHE A 73 4.74 17.40 4.31
N LEU A 74 6.02 17.40 3.95
CA LEU A 74 7.04 16.73 4.79
C LEU A 74 7.02 17.32 6.21
N HIS A 75 6.90 16.43 7.20
CA HIS A 75 6.75 16.75 8.62
C HIS A 75 5.45 17.51 8.99
N GLN A 76 4.44 17.47 8.11
CA GLN A 76 3.13 18.04 8.36
C GLN A 76 2.07 16.94 8.59
N PRO A 77 0.95 17.24 9.26
CA PRO A 77 -0.17 16.32 9.38
C PRO A 77 -0.80 16.06 8.01
N VAL A 78 -0.91 14.78 7.64
CA VAL A 78 -1.55 14.32 6.38
C VAL A 78 -2.68 13.33 6.63
N ALA A 79 -2.79 12.84 7.87
CA ALA A 79 -3.84 11.92 8.29
C ALA A 79 -4.14 12.10 9.78
N THR A 80 -5.15 11.38 10.29
CA THR A 80 -5.40 11.31 11.72
C THR A 80 -4.24 10.60 12.45
N PRO A 81 -3.97 10.91 13.73
CA PRO A 81 -2.82 10.34 14.46
C PRO A 81 -2.78 8.82 14.59
N ILE A 82 -3.89 8.13 14.33
CA ILE A 82 -3.93 6.66 14.34
C ILE A 82 -3.35 6.04 13.07
N VAL A 83 -3.12 6.83 12.00
CA VAL A 83 -2.64 6.32 10.72
C VAL A 83 -1.13 6.22 10.72
N ASN A 84 -0.65 5.01 10.45
CA ASN A 84 0.75 4.71 10.19
C ASN A 84 0.85 3.96 8.87
N LEU A 85 1.77 4.38 7.99
CA LEU A 85 2.00 3.79 6.69
C LEU A 85 3.49 3.54 6.47
N VAL A 86 3.81 2.32 6.05
CA VAL A 86 5.19 1.87 5.86
C VAL A 86 5.31 1.18 4.50
N ASP A 87 6.41 1.43 3.80
CA ASP A 87 6.86 0.61 2.69
C ASP A 87 7.92 -0.37 3.20
N PHE A 88 7.51 -1.63 3.43
CA PHE A 88 8.37 -2.67 4.00
C PHE A 88 9.39 -3.18 2.98
N ALA A 89 10.61 -3.44 3.45
CA ALA A 89 11.68 -3.97 2.63
C ALA A 89 11.44 -5.44 2.26
N TYR A 90 11.39 -6.33 3.23
CA TYR A 90 11.31 -7.77 2.98
C TYR A 90 10.45 -8.55 3.98
N GLU A 91 10.21 -8.02 5.17
CA GLU A 91 9.52 -8.77 6.23
C GLU A 91 8.57 -7.87 7.04
N TYR A 92 7.45 -8.45 7.46
CA TYR A 92 6.55 -7.86 8.46
C TYR A 92 6.13 -8.91 9.48
N LYS A 93 6.38 -8.67 10.76
CA LYS A 93 6.03 -9.54 11.90
C LYS A 93 6.49 -11.00 11.70
N GLY A 94 7.72 -11.21 11.26
CA GLY A 94 8.31 -12.53 11.08
C GLY A 94 7.85 -13.26 9.81
N LYS A 95 7.15 -12.59 8.91
CA LYS A 95 6.70 -13.16 7.62
C LYS A 95 7.28 -12.37 6.47
N LEU A 96 7.76 -13.08 5.45
CA LEU A 96 8.22 -12.45 4.21
C LEU A 96 7.07 -11.71 3.53
N CYS A 97 7.36 -10.50 3.10
CA CYS A 97 6.46 -9.69 2.29
C CYS A 97 6.29 -10.31 0.89
N PRO A 98 5.23 -9.94 0.15
CA PRO A 98 5.01 -10.43 -1.22
C PRO A 98 6.15 -10.13 -2.19
N VAL A 99 6.79 -8.97 -2.06
CA VAL A 99 7.94 -8.52 -2.87
C VAL A 99 9.12 -8.23 -1.93
N PRO A 100 9.81 -9.26 -1.42
CA PRO A 100 10.90 -9.06 -0.48
C PRO A 100 12.15 -8.58 -1.20
N ILE A 101 12.65 -7.42 -0.82
CA ILE A 101 13.88 -6.80 -1.35
C ILE A 101 14.87 -6.65 -0.22
N TRP A 102 16.03 -7.28 -0.32
CA TRP A 102 17.15 -7.16 0.64
C TRP A 102 18.19 -6.15 0.20
N ILE A 103 18.41 -6.06 -1.10
CA ILE A 103 19.35 -5.12 -1.73
C ILE A 103 18.66 -4.62 -2.99
N ASP A 104 18.65 -3.31 -3.21
CA ASP A 104 18.06 -2.69 -4.39
C ASP A 104 19.01 -2.70 -5.60
N ASP A 105 18.58 -2.20 -6.74
CA ASP A 105 19.34 -2.24 -7.99
C ASP A 105 20.53 -1.26 -8.00
N GLU A 106 20.66 -0.39 -7.01
CA GLU A 106 21.85 0.43 -6.75
C GLU A 106 22.82 -0.22 -5.74
N GLY A 107 22.52 -1.42 -5.24
CA GLY A 107 23.31 -2.12 -4.24
C GLY A 107 23.14 -1.58 -2.82
N VAL A 108 22.04 -0.88 -2.53
CA VAL A 108 21.71 -0.38 -1.20
C VAL A 108 20.98 -1.46 -0.41
N ALA A 109 21.44 -1.75 0.82
CA ALA A 109 20.72 -2.62 1.73
C ALA A 109 19.36 -2.01 2.06
N ALA A 110 18.30 -2.76 1.73
CA ALA A 110 16.94 -2.28 1.89
C ALA A 110 16.52 -2.24 3.37
N LYS A 111 15.85 -1.17 3.77
CA LYS A 111 15.25 -0.96 5.08
C LYS A 111 13.83 -0.45 4.93
N ASP A 112 13.00 -0.64 5.94
CA ASP A 112 11.63 -0.15 5.93
C ASP A 112 11.61 1.38 5.82
N ALA A 113 10.80 1.91 4.91
CA ALA A 113 10.56 3.34 4.80
C ALA A 113 9.26 3.68 5.54
N VAL A 114 9.37 4.35 6.68
CA VAL A 114 8.22 4.80 7.48
C VAL A 114 7.71 6.12 6.88
N ILE A 115 6.72 6.01 6.01
CA ILE A 115 6.20 7.15 5.22
C ILE A 115 5.30 8.05 6.07
N ILE A 116 4.30 7.47 6.73
CA ILE A 116 3.46 8.20 7.69
C ILE A 116 3.66 7.59 9.07
N LYS A 117 3.92 8.44 10.04
CA LYS A 117 4.03 8.08 11.45
C LYS A 117 3.10 8.96 12.27
N ASP A 118 2.17 8.32 12.98
CA ASP A 118 1.20 9.01 13.85
C ASP A 118 0.50 10.17 13.11
N GLY A 119 0.08 9.93 11.86
CA GLY A 119 -0.60 10.89 10.99
C GLY A 119 0.31 11.94 10.34
N ILE A 120 1.59 11.99 10.64
CA ILE A 120 2.57 12.93 10.10
C ILE A 120 3.31 12.31 8.92
N LEU A 121 3.47 13.04 7.81
CA LEU A 121 4.37 12.63 6.72
C LEU A 121 5.81 12.67 7.22
N ASN A 122 6.37 11.50 7.49
CA ASN A 122 7.64 11.36 8.20
C ASN A 122 8.85 11.35 7.25
N SER A 123 8.73 10.66 6.11
CA SER A 123 9.81 10.55 5.13
C SER A 123 9.27 10.18 3.75
N TYR A 124 10.16 10.20 2.77
CA TYR A 124 9.95 9.67 1.44
C TYR A 124 10.69 8.34 1.24
N MET A 125 10.44 7.66 0.13
CA MET A 125 11.28 6.58 -0.37
C MET A 125 12.43 7.17 -1.18
N HIS A 126 13.65 6.64 -1.03
CA HIS A 126 14.86 7.23 -1.60
C HIS A 126 15.74 6.19 -2.31
N ASN A 127 16.26 6.58 -3.48
CA ASN A 127 17.47 6.03 -4.08
C ASN A 127 18.72 6.82 -3.61
N LYS A 128 19.91 6.50 -4.09
CA LYS A 128 21.14 7.22 -3.69
C LYS A 128 21.12 8.69 -4.08
N GLN A 129 20.63 9.00 -5.28
CA GLN A 129 20.63 10.37 -5.80
C GLN A 129 19.72 11.26 -4.95
N SER A 130 18.46 10.85 -4.77
CA SER A 130 17.51 11.63 -3.98
C SER A 130 17.90 11.69 -2.51
N ALA A 131 18.44 10.61 -1.93
CA ALA A 131 18.93 10.61 -0.57
C ALA A 131 20.03 11.67 -0.36
N ALA A 132 20.96 11.80 -1.32
CA ALA A 132 21.98 12.84 -1.28
C ALA A 132 21.39 14.25 -1.38
N LEU A 133 20.39 14.46 -2.24
CA LEU A 133 19.71 15.76 -2.40
C LEU A 133 18.95 16.18 -1.15
N PHE A 134 18.29 15.22 -0.48
CA PHE A 134 17.52 15.49 0.76
C PHE A 134 18.42 15.38 2.02
N ASN A 135 19.70 15.04 1.88
CA ASN A 135 20.64 14.84 2.99
C ASN A 135 20.13 13.80 4.01
N VAL A 136 19.65 12.67 3.50
CA VAL A 136 19.16 11.52 4.27
C VAL A 136 19.81 10.24 3.78
N GLU A 137 19.58 9.13 4.50
CA GLU A 137 20.04 7.81 4.08
C GLU A 137 19.11 7.22 3.01
N PRO A 138 19.63 6.54 1.98
CA PRO A 138 18.81 5.84 1.02
C PRO A 138 18.03 4.69 1.68
N THR A 139 16.83 4.42 1.17
CA THR A 139 15.93 3.41 1.74
C THR A 139 15.98 2.05 1.06
N GLY A 140 16.72 1.94 -0.05
CA GLY A 140 16.79 0.72 -0.83
C GLY A 140 15.52 0.51 -1.69
N ASN A 141 15.03 1.61 -2.26
CA ASN A 141 13.85 1.62 -3.14
C ASN A 141 14.20 1.80 -4.62
N ALA A 142 15.48 1.78 -4.98
CA ALA A 142 15.91 1.91 -6.37
C ALA A 142 15.59 0.62 -7.15
N ARG A 143 14.82 0.76 -8.25
CA ARG A 143 14.48 -0.37 -9.11
C ARG A 143 14.47 0.04 -10.58
N ALA A 144 15.20 -0.70 -11.41
CA ALA A 144 15.15 -0.60 -12.85
C ALA A 144 14.02 -1.49 -13.42
N ASN A 145 13.41 -1.10 -14.52
CA ASN A 145 12.48 -1.95 -15.23
C ASN A 145 13.22 -3.03 -16.03
N GLU A 146 14.28 -2.62 -16.73
CA GLU A 146 15.18 -3.49 -17.47
C GLU A 146 16.61 -3.31 -16.95
N PHE A 147 17.48 -4.29 -17.20
CA PHE A 147 18.87 -4.26 -16.73
C PHE A 147 19.71 -3.08 -17.27
N SER A 148 19.24 -2.46 -18.35
CA SER A 148 19.88 -1.31 -19.01
C SER A 148 19.30 0.04 -18.59
N ASP A 149 18.22 0.02 -17.80
CA ASP A 149 17.52 1.24 -17.40
C ASP A 149 18.15 1.86 -16.15
N GLU A 150 17.99 3.16 -16.00
CA GLU A 150 18.29 3.86 -14.75
C GLU A 150 17.33 3.42 -13.66
N PRO A 151 17.82 2.99 -12.47
CA PRO A 151 16.97 2.67 -11.35
C PRO A 151 16.21 3.90 -10.85
N LEU A 152 14.90 3.83 -10.88
CA LEU A 152 13.99 4.85 -10.33
C LEU A 152 13.53 4.46 -8.93
N VAL A 153 13.02 5.41 -8.17
CA VAL A 153 12.42 5.10 -6.86
C VAL A 153 11.11 4.36 -7.07
N ARG A 154 10.93 3.23 -6.39
CA ARG A 154 9.72 2.41 -6.51
C ARG A 154 9.31 1.83 -5.15
N MET A 155 7.99 1.79 -4.95
CA MET A 155 7.39 1.06 -3.84
C MET A 155 7.73 -0.43 -3.89
N ARG A 156 7.73 -1.08 -2.72
CA ARG A 156 7.94 -2.52 -2.55
C ARG A 156 6.70 -3.17 -1.93
N ASN A 157 6.48 -2.93 -0.65
CA ASN A 157 5.36 -3.52 0.09
C ASN A 157 4.71 -2.43 0.96
N THR A 158 4.01 -1.51 0.31
CA THR A 158 3.37 -0.36 0.97
C THR A 158 2.09 -0.80 1.67
N ALA A 159 1.98 -0.51 2.96
CA ALA A 159 0.83 -0.90 3.76
C ALA A 159 0.49 0.13 4.85
N ILE A 160 -0.81 0.32 5.06
CA ILE A 160 -1.33 0.96 6.27
C ILE A 160 -1.28 -0.06 7.40
N LEU A 161 -0.69 0.31 8.54
CA LEU A 161 -0.59 -0.58 9.69
C LEU A 161 -1.98 -0.79 10.35
N PRO A 162 -2.27 -2.01 10.82
CA PRO A 162 -3.53 -2.28 11.50
C PRO A 162 -3.61 -1.54 12.83
N GLY A 163 -4.80 -1.00 13.11
CA GLY A 163 -5.18 -0.51 14.44
C GLY A 163 -5.68 -1.63 15.35
N THR A 164 -6.48 -1.26 16.34
CA THR A 164 -7.06 -2.17 17.35
C THR A 164 -8.54 -2.46 17.10
N ASP A 165 -9.20 -1.70 16.24
CA ASP A 165 -10.62 -1.80 16.01
C ASP A 165 -10.97 -3.06 15.21
N ARG A 166 -12.09 -3.66 15.54
CA ARG A 166 -12.62 -4.82 14.83
C ARG A 166 -13.55 -4.35 13.70
N LEU A 167 -13.54 -5.07 12.60
CA LEU A 167 -14.37 -4.73 11.44
C LEU A 167 -15.86 -4.68 11.81
N GLU A 168 -16.31 -5.63 12.63
CA GLU A 168 -17.71 -5.70 13.05
C GLU A 168 -18.13 -4.46 13.86
N ASP A 169 -17.25 -3.97 14.71
CA ASP A 169 -17.49 -2.78 15.54
C ASP A 169 -17.49 -1.51 14.67
N MET A 170 -16.59 -1.43 13.69
CA MET A 170 -16.58 -0.33 12.72
C MET A 170 -17.87 -0.32 11.88
N ILE A 171 -18.33 -1.47 11.39
CA ILE A 171 -19.60 -1.57 10.65
C ILE A 171 -20.78 -1.15 11.53
N ALA A 172 -20.80 -1.60 12.78
CA ALA A 172 -21.89 -1.26 13.72
C ALA A 172 -21.91 0.23 14.13
N SER A 173 -20.79 0.94 13.97
CA SER A 173 -20.68 2.37 14.30
C SER A 173 -21.23 3.30 13.21
N ILE A 174 -21.50 2.79 12.01
CA ILE A 174 -21.97 3.58 10.86
C ILE A 174 -23.47 3.36 10.67
N ASP A 175 -24.25 4.43 10.80
CA ASP A 175 -25.70 4.37 10.60
C ASP A 175 -26.09 4.30 9.10
N ASP A 176 -25.40 5.09 8.26
CA ASP A 176 -25.62 5.17 6.81
C ASP A 176 -24.31 5.44 6.06
N GLY A 177 -23.78 4.41 5.41
CA GLY A 177 -22.50 4.48 4.71
C GLY A 177 -22.26 3.28 3.81
N TYR A 178 -21.02 3.09 3.42
CA TYR A 178 -20.64 2.00 2.51
C TYR A 178 -19.45 1.22 3.06
N TYR A 179 -19.49 -0.09 2.87
CA TYR A 179 -18.33 -0.96 3.02
C TYR A 179 -17.83 -1.38 1.62
N PHE A 180 -16.72 -0.79 1.18
CA PHE A 180 -16.08 -1.14 -0.08
C PHE A 180 -15.13 -2.31 0.13
N ILE A 181 -15.56 -3.48 -0.32
CA ILE A 181 -14.81 -4.73 -0.12
C ILE A 181 -13.66 -4.84 -1.12
N ARG A 182 -13.90 -4.41 -2.38
CA ARG A 182 -12.97 -4.60 -3.49
C ARG A 182 -13.17 -3.55 -4.57
N ALA A 183 -12.09 -3.16 -5.25
CA ALA A 183 -12.15 -2.45 -6.53
C ALA A 183 -12.42 -3.44 -7.68
N SER A 184 -13.14 -3.02 -8.70
CA SER A 184 -13.43 -3.83 -9.88
C SER A 184 -13.06 -3.08 -11.16
#